data_f9034068cef9b387e9fd41d55ab23ef6
#
_entry.id   f9034068cef9b387e9fd41d55ab23ef6
#
_cell.length_a   1.000
_cell.length_b   1.000
_cell.length_c   1.000
_cell.angle_alpha   90.00
_cell.angle_beta   90.00
_cell.angle_gamma   90.00
#
_symmetry.space_group_name_H-M   'P 1'
#
loop_
_entity.id
_entity.type
_entity.pdbx_description
1 polymer ?
#
loop_
_entity_poly.entity_id
_entity_poly.type
_entity_poly.pdbx_seq_one_letter_code
_entity_poly.pdbx_strand_id
1 'polypeptide(L)'
;MNQDQRFKLMNVLLDEAAICHDRGDHEDCRALTIQSTRLRFHEEIERIKQGDKKLLDQFVEMQHSENRDAKMVSRYIIMALMEDKEFLEIYKPIFVQHKDEEENS
;
A
#
# COMPACT_ATOMS: atom_id res chain seq x y z
N MET A 1 17.21 2.90 -9.01
CA MET A 1 16.86 4.20 -8.35
C MET A 1 17.36 4.16 -6.91
N ASN A 2 18.14 5.13 -6.48
CA ASN A 2 18.62 5.20 -5.09
C ASN A 2 17.55 5.86 -4.18
N GLN A 3 17.81 5.87 -2.88
CA GLN A 3 16.87 6.41 -1.89
C GLN A 3 16.56 7.89 -2.12
N ASP A 4 17.55 8.70 -2.43
CA ASP A 4 17.34 10.13 -2.67
C ASP A 4 16.44 10.37 -3.90
N GLN A 5 16.64 9.59 -4.95
CA GLN A 5 15.81 9.67 -6.15
C GLN A 5 14.37 9.24 -5.86
N ARG A 6 14.19 8.19 -5.05
CA ARG A 6 12.85 7.75 -4.62
C ARG A 6 12.12 8.84 -3.84
N PHE A 7 12.80 9.49 -2.89
CA PHE A 7 12.18 10.54 -2.10
C PHE A 7 11.85 11.78 -2.93
N LYS A 8 12.70 12.15 -3.89
CA LYS A 8 12.41 13.26 -4.80
C LYS A 8 11.17 12.98 -5.64
N LEU A 9 11.10 11.77 -6.22
CA LEU A 9 9.94 11.37 -7.02
C LEU A 9 8.68 11.28 -6.15
N MET A 10 8.79 10.75 -4.93
CA MET A 10 7.68 10.70 -3.97
C MET A 10 7.10 12.09 -3.74
N ASN A 11 7.94 13.09 -3.51
CA ASN A 11 7.50 14.45 -3.27
C ASN A 11 6.77 15.04 -4.49
N VAL A 12 7.28 14.78 -5.70
CA VAL A 12 6.63 15.20 -6.95
C VAL A 12 5.23 14.57 -7.05
N LEU A 13 5.12 13.28 -6.77
CA LEU A 13 3.83 12.58 -6.82
C LEU A 13 2.85 13.08 -5.78
N LEU A 14 3.31 13.41 -4.58
CA LEU A 14 2.46 13.98 -3.54
C LEU A 14 1.97 15.38 -3.90
N ASP A 15 2.81 16.21 -4.52
CA ASP A 15 2.41 17.53 -5.00
C ASP A 15 1.33 17.41 -6.09
N GLU A 16 1.50 16.48 -7.03
CA GLU A 16 0.50 16.21 -8.06
C GLU A 16 -0.80 15.66 -7.45
N ALA A 17 -0.70 14.79 -6.44
CA ALA A 17 -1.86 14.27 -5.74
C ALA A 17 -2.67 15.39 -5.07
N ALA A 18 -1.98 16.36 -4.45
CA ALA A 18 -2.64 17.52 -3.84
C ALA A 18 -3.39 18.35 -4.88
N ILE A 19 -2.80 18.55 -6.06
CA ILE A 19 -3.43 19.27 -7.16
C ILE A 19 -4.70 18.54 -7.61
N CYS A 20 -4.61 17.22 -7.79
CA CYS A 20 -5.76 16.40 -8.17
C CYS A 20 -6.87 16.45 -7.12
N HIS A 21 -6.50 16.41 -5.85
CA HIS A 21 -7.47 16.52 -4.74
C HIS A 21 -8.24 17.84 -4.81
N ASP A 22 -7.53 18.96 -5.01
CA ASP A 22 -8.14 20.28 -5.09
C ASP A 22 -9.08 20.43 -6.29
N ARG A 23 -8.83 19.67 -7.37
CA ARG A 23 -9.70 19.65 -8.55
C ARG A 23 -10.90 18.70 -8.40
N GLY A 24 -10.95 17.89 -7.35
CA GLY A 24 -11.95 16.85 -7.18
C GLY A 24 -11.65 15.55 -7.92
N ASP A 25 -10.45 15.38 -8.48
CA ASP A 25 -10.01 14.17 -9.18
C ASP A 25 -9.52 13.13 -8.17
N HIS A 26 -10.43 12.56 -7.40
CA HIS A 26 -10.10 11.69 -6.27
C HIS A 26 -9.45 10.36 -6.70
N GLU A 27 -9.80 9.83 -7.87
CA GLU A 27 -9.17 8.60 -8.38
C GLU A 27 -7.70 8.83 -8.71
N ASP A 28 -7.39 9.93 -9.39
CA ASP A 28 -6.01 10.27 -9.72
C ASP A 28 -5.21 10.60 -8.45
N CYS A 29 -5.82 11.29 -7.50
CA CYS A 29 -5.22 11.55 -6.19
C CYS A 29 -4.85 10.25 -5.48
N ARG A 30 -5.76 9.28 -5.46
CA ARG A 30 -5.52 7.96 -4.85
C ARG A 30 -4.38 7.24 -5.55
N ALA A 31 -4.41 7.17 -6.88
CA ALA A 31 -3.38 6.48 -7.67
C ALA A 31 -1.99 7.06 -7.42
N LEU A 32 -1.88 8.38 -7.40
CA LEU A 32 -0.60 9.06 -7.14
C LEU A 32 -0.14 8.83 -5.70
N THR A 33 -1.05 8.84 -4.75
CA THR A 33 -0.73 8.56 -3.35
C THR A 33 -0.23 7.11 -3.17
N ILE A 34 -0.84 6.15 -3.85
CA ILE A 34 -0.39 4.76 -3.83
C ILE A 34 1.01 4.65 -4.42
N GLN A 35 1.29 5.31 -5.53
CA GLN A 35 2.62 5.31 -6.15
C GLN A 35 3.67 5.92 -5.21
N SER A 36 3.35 7.03 -4.56
CA SER A 36 4.27 7.65 -3.59
C SER A 36 4.52 6.73 -2.40
N THR A 37 3.50 6.00 -1.94
CA THR A 37 3.62 5.02 -0.87
C THR A 37 4.55 3.89 -1.25
N ARG A 38 4.47 3.38 -2.48
CA ARG A 38 5.40 2.35 -2.98
C ARG A 38 6.85 2.83 -2.95
N LEU A 39 7.09 4.07 -3.27
CA LEU A 39 8.44 4.64 -3.24
C LEU A 39 8.94 4.81 -1.81
N ARG A 40 8.09 5.32 -0.92
CA ARG A 40 8.44 5.55 0.48
C ARG A 40 8.74 4.25 1.23
N PHE A 41 7.92 3.23 1.02
CA PHE A 41 8.00 1.95 1.73
C PHE A 41 8.54 0.84 0.83
N HIS A 42 9.39 1.19 -0.11
CA HIS A 42 9.95 0.24 -1.07
C HIS A 42 10.62 -0.95 -0.39
N GLU A 43 11.45 -0.71 0.63
CA GLU A 43 12.17 -1.76 1.33
C GLU A 43 11.23 -2.70 2.07
N GLU A 44 10.23 -2.14 2.76
CA GLU A 44 9.23 -2.89 3.50
C GLU A 44 8.38 -3.75 2.56
N ILE A 45 7.97 -3.20 1.44
CA ILE A 45 7.19 -3.93 0.42
C ILE A 45 8.02 -5.08 -0.15
N GLU A 46 9.31 -4.85 -0.46
CA GLU A 46 10.18 -5.90 -0.96
C GLU A 46 10.40 -7.01 0.09
N ARG A 47 10.52 -6.66 1.36
CA ARG A 47 10.63 -7.66 2.44
C ARG A 47 9.37 -8.52 2.54
N ILE A 48 8.20 -7.92 2.43
CA ILE A 48 6.93 -8.65 2.43
C ILE A 48 6.86 -9.60 1.23
N LYS A 49 7.27 -9.14 0.05
CA LYS A 49 7.31 -9.97 -1.16
C LYS A 49 8.31 -11.13 -1.05
N GLN A 50 9.33 -11.00 -0.20
CA GLN A 50 10.29 -12.06 0.10
C GLN A 50 9.81 -13.03 1.18
N GLY A 51 8.62 -12.82 1.73
CA GLY A 51 8.00 -13.71 2.68
C GLY A 51 7.98 -13.24 4.12
N ASP A 52 8.28 -11.97 4.38
CA ASP A 52 8.22 -11.40 5.74
C ASP A 52 6.76 -11.17 6.16
N LYS A 53 6.13 -12.25 6.59
CA LYS A 53 4.71 -12.22 7.00
C LYS A 53 4.49 -11.41 8.28
N LYS A 54 5.46 -11.37 9.18
CA LYS A 54 5.35 -10.58 10.41
C LYS A 54 5.20 -9.10 10.10
N LEU A 55 5.95 -8.60 9.12
CA LEU A 55 5.87 -7.22 8.70
C LEU A 55 4.50 -6.94 8.08
N LEU A 56 4.00 -7.85 7.24
CA LEU A 56 2.67 -7.75 6.67
C LEU A 56 1.60 -7.69 7.77
N ASP A 57 1.67 -8.57 8.76
CA ASP A 57 0.72 -8.61 9.88
C ASP A 57 0.75 -7.32 10.68
N GLN A 58 1.93 -6.71 10.86
CA GLN A 58 2.06 -5.41 11.54
C GLN A 58 1.28 -4.32 10.80
N PHE A 59 1.38 -4.26 9.48
CA PHE A 59 0.64 -3.28 8.69
C PHE A 59 -0.87 -3.55 8.71
N VAL A 60 -1.27 -4.82 8.68
CA VAL A 60 -2.68 -5.19 8.80
C VAL A 60 -3.26 -4.74 10.15
N GLU A 61 -2.52 -4.95 11.25
CA GLU A 61 -2.94 -4.50 12.57
C GLU A 61 -2.99 -2.98 12.69
N MET A 62 -2.06 -2.27 12.06
CA MET A 62 -2.04 -0.81 12.07
C MET A 62 -3.30 -0.19 11.46
N GLN A 63 -4.02 -0.91 10.60
CA GLN A 63 -5.29 -0.43 10.06
C GLN A 63 -6.35 -0.22 11.14
N HIS A 64 -6.21 -0.89 12.27
CA HIS A 64 -7.12 -0.78 13.41
C HIS A 64 -6.59 0.16 14.49
N SER A 65 -5.48 0.84 14.24
CA SER A 65 -4.89 1.79 15.17
C SER A 65 -5.82 2.98 15.42
N GLU A 66 -5.81 3.49 16.63
CA GLU A 66 -6.49 4.75 16.96
C GLU A 66 -5.75 5.96 16.41
N ASN A 67 -4.46 5.81 16.14
CA ASN A 67 -3.66 6.86 15.52
C ASN A 67 -4.07 6.99 14.05
N ARG A 68 -4.62 8.16 13.70
CA ARG A 68 -5.15 8.43 12.37
C ARG A 68 -4.10 8.33 11.27
N ASP A 69 -2.88 8.82 11.53
CA ASP A 69 -1.80 8.80 10.55
C ASP A 69 -1.31 7.37 10.30
N ALA A 70 -1.12 6.58 11.36
CA ALA A 70 -0.74 5.18 11.25
C ALA A 70 -1.77 4.37 10.48
N LYS A 71 -3.05 4.60 10.76
CA LYS A 71 -4.17 3.96 10.08
C LYS A 71 -4.16 4.29 8.57
N MET A 72 -3.95 5.56 8.23
CA MET A 72 -3.92 6.01 6.84
C MET A 72 -2.72 5.43 6.09
N VAL A 73 -1.53 5.48 6.69
CA VAL A 73 -0.30 4.96 6.08
C VAL A 73 -0.43 3.45 5.81
N SER A 74 -0.88 2.69 6.80
CA SER A 74 -1.04 1.24 6.65
C SER A 74 -2.08 0.90 5.59
N ARG A 75 -3.16 1.65 5.51
CA ARG A 75 -4.19 1.47 4.48
C ARG A 75 -3.62 1.62 3.07
N TYR A 76 -2.81 2.65 2.83
CA TYR A 76 -2.19 2.86 1.51
C TYR A 76 -1.14 1.80 1.20
N ILE A 77 -0.39 1.32 2.19
CA ILE A 77 0.55 0.21 2.00
C ILE A 77 -0.21 -1.06 1.56
N ILE A 78 -1.31 -1.38 2.23
CA ILE A 78 -2.13 -2.55 1.86
C ILE A 78 -2.71 -2.37 0.44
N MET A 79 -3.18 -1.19 0.10
CA MET A 79 -3.67 -0.91 -1.25
C MET A 79 -2.59 -1.11 -2.30
N ALA A 80 -1.36 -0.64 -2.03
CA ALA A 80 -0.23 -0.83 -2.93
C ALA A 80 0.11 -2.32 -3.11
N LEU A 81 0.06 -3.10 -2.03
CA LEU A 81 0.29 -4.55 -2.08
C LEU A 81 -0.80 -5.26 -2.88
N MET A 82 -2.05 -4.87 -2.71
CA MET A 82 -3.18 -5.48 -3.43
C MET A 82 -3.14 -5.22 -4.94
N GLU A 83 -2.42 -4.21 -5.38
CA GLU A 83 -2.19 -3.93 -6.80
C GLU A 83 -0.91 -4.58 -7.35
N ASP A 84 -0.11 -5.21 -6.49
CA ASP A 84 1.16 -5.82 -6.87
C ASP A 84 0.95 -7.30 -7.23
N LYS A 85 1.22 -7.64 -8.49
CA LYS A 85 1.01 -8.99 -9.00
C LYS A 85 1.88 -10.03 -8.30
N GLU A 86 3.13 -9.70 -8.01
CA GLU A 86 4.05 -10.61 -7.32
C GLU A 86 3.56 -10.90 -5.90
N PHE A 87 3.10 -9.87 -5.19
CA PHE A 87 2.50 -10.03 -3.86
C PHE A 87 1.28 -10.94 -3.92
N LEU A 88 0.39 -10.73 -4.86
CA LEU A 88 -0.82 -11.53 -5.00
C LEU A 88 -0.51 -13.00 -5.34
N GLU A 89 0.53 -13.27 -6.11
CA GLU A 89 0.95 -14.64 -6.39
C GLU A 89 1.46 -15.36 -5.14
N ILE A 90 2.22 -14.66 -4.30
CA ILE A 90 2.79 -15.23 -3.07
C ILE A 90 1.69 -15.49 -2.02
N TYR A 91 0.77 -14.56 -1.85
CA TYR A 91 -0.24 -14.60 -0.79
C TYR A 91 -1.64 -14.97 -1.29
N LYS A 92 -1.82 -15.19 -2.59
CA LYS A 92 -3.11 -15.54 -3.21
C LYS A 92 -3.83 -16.72 -2.54
N PRO A 93 -3.16 -17.81 -2.17
CA PRO A 93 -3.86 -18.94 -1.55
C PRO A 93 -4.56 -18.57 -0.25
N ILE A 94 -4.00 -17.63 0.52
CA ILE A 94 -4.57 -17.17 1.79
C ILE A 94 -5.85 -16.38 1.54
N PHE A 95 -5.80 -15.44 0.58
CA PHE A 95 -6.96 -14.60 0.26
C PHE A 95 -8.09 -15.39 -0.40
N VAL A 96 -7.76 -16.33 -1.28
CA VAL A 96 -8.76 -17.17 -1.94
C VAL A 96 -9.47 -18.06 -0.93
N GLN A 97 -8.74 -18.66 0.04
CA GLN A 97 -9.36 -19.46 1.11
C GLN A 97 -10.34 -18.64 1.94
N HIS A 98 -9.97 -17.40 2.32
CA HIS A 98 -10.86 -16.53 3.08
C HIS A 98 -12.13 -16.21 2.31
N LYS A 99 -12.01 -15.96 1.02
CA LYS A 99 -13.15 -15.63 0.17
C LYS A 99 -14.09 -16.82 0.04
N ASP A 100 -13.55 -18.03 -0.15
CA ASP A 100 -14.34 -19.26 -0.23
C ASP A 100 -15.05 -19.58 1.09
N GLU A 101 -14.41 -19.34 2.23
CA GLU A 101 -15.02 -19.50 3.54
C GLU A 101 -16.19 -18.53 3.75
N GLU A 102 -16.04 -17.27 3.32
CA GLU A 102 -17.10 -16.28 3.39
C GLU A 102 -18.29 -16.63 2.49
N GLU A 103 -18.04 -17.16 1.30
CA GLU A 103 -19.07 -17.55 0.36
C GLU A 103 -19.85 -18.80 0.83
N ASN A 104 -19.20 -19.68 1.57
CA ASN A 104 -19.79 -20.93 2.08
C ASN A 104 -20.45 -20.77 3.45
N SER A 105 -20.32 -19.63 4.07
CA SER A 105 -20.96 -19.31 5.32
C SER A 105 -22.26 -18.52 5.07
#